data_a07177474532c2858813bb02fdeac815
#
_entry.id   a07177474532c2858813bb02fdeac815
#
_cell.length_a   1.000
_cell.length_b   1.000
_cell.length_c   1.000
_cell.angle_alpha   90.00
_cell.angle_beta   90.00
_cell.angle_gamma   90.00
#
_symmetry.space_group_name_H-M   'P 1'
#
loop_
_entity.id
_entity.type
_entity.pdbx_description
1 polymer ?
#
loop_
_entity_poly.entity_id
_entity_poly.type
_entity_poly.pdbx_seq_one_letter_code
_entity_poly.pdbx_strand_id
1 'polypeptide(L)'
;EGQLTIYDKTQGAQNSRAYLARVLKLRKRDVRVLCPFVGGAFGAGLRPGYQLVLASMAALKLRRAVRVVLTRQQMFSFGHRPETLQTLKLACDTEGRLRSVVHEAVSETSRKEDYVENIVSWTGLLYKTPNLRLAHRVVELDRFTPTDMRAPGAAQGVYALESAMDELAQAVGLDPLALRLRNYTETEPGSGKPFSSKALRECYARGAQRFGWSRREPEPRSMRDGRTLIGWGMATGIWEATQIHGAARAVLRVDGTLEVGSATTDIGTGTGTVMSQIAAATLGLPLAKVDFSLGDSSLPMAPVQGGSFTVASIGTAVQAACLKIAAKLLLMARAQGDTPLRQPRLKDVEFVNGLVRLRADPSRSISLRELMQRAGAAQIEGKSLALPNLMKQRKYARATHSAVFAEVRVDEDLGLVHVTRVVSAVAAGRIVNPRTATSQIEGGVVWGIGMALHEEGLVDHRLGRVMNHNLAEYHLAANADVGEIEVIFVDERDEVVNPLGVKGVGEIGIVGVAAAVGNAIFHATGRRVHSLPITLDKVLGLD
;
A
#
# COMPACT_ATOMS: atom_id res chain seq x y z
N GLU A 1 -5.97 -36.69 -15.02
CA GLU A 1 -6.82 -37.27 -13.97
C GLU A 1 -6.13 -37.07 -12.61
N GLY A 2 -6.88 -36.63 -11.57
CA GLY A 2 -6.35 -36.45 -10.21
C GLY A 2 -5.82 -35.04 -9.86
N GLN A 3 -5.90 -34.05 -10.76
CA GLN A 3 -5.49 -32.68 -10.48
C GLN A 3 -6.69 -31.77 -10.26
N LEU A 4 -6.66 -30.96 -9.16
CA LEU A 4 -7.65 -29.94 -8.84
C LEU A 4 -7.16 -28.58 -9.34
N THR A 5 -7.82 -28.02 -10.36
CA THR A 5 -7.56 -26.67 -10.84
C THR A 5 -8.64 -25.72 -10.34
N ILE A 6 -8.22 -24.59 -9.75
CA ILE A 6 -9.10 -23.63 -9.08
C ILE A 6 -8.83 -22.24 -9.62
N TYR A 7 -9.90 -21.54 -10.00
CA TYR A 7 -9.89 -20.11 -10.25
C TYR A 7 -10.39 -19.40 -9.01
N ASP A 8 -9.53 -18.61 -8.36
CA ASP A 8 -9.83 -17.93 -7.08
C ASP A 8 -9.48 -16.45 -7.15
N LYS A 9 -10.25 -15.63 -6.45
CA LYS A 9 -9.98 -14.19 -6.28
C LYS A 9 -9.00 -13.96 -5.12
N THR A 10 -7.80 -14.46 -5.17
CA THR A 10 -6.83 -14.44 -4.07
C THR A 10 -5.72 -13.41 -4.29
N GLN A 11 -5.20 -12.86 -3.19
CA GLN A 11 -3.96 -12.07 -3.18
C GLN A 11 -2.70 -12.95 -3.09
N GLY A 12 -2.85 -14.28 -3.09
CA GLY A 12 -1.73 -15.22 -3.02
C GLY A 12 -2.07 -16.61 -3.55
N ALA A 13 -1.87 -16.84 -4.85
CA ALA A 13 -2.19 -18.13 -5.49
C ALA A 13 -1.51 -19.32 -4.80
N GLN A 14 -0.26 -19.15 -4.36
CA GLN A 14 0.48 -20.20 -3.65
C GLN A 14 0.01 -20.41 -2.22
N ASN A 15 -0.51 -19.38 -1.55
CA ASN A 15 -1.12 -19.48 -0.23
C ASN A 15 -2.43 -20.28 -0.30
N SER A 16 -3.33 -19.93 -1.25
CA SER A 16 -4.57 -20.67 -1.48
C SER A 16 -4.27 -22.13 -1.82
N ARG A 17 -3.26 -22.41 -2.67
CA ARG A 17 -2.81 -23.78 -2.97
C ARG A 17 -2.35 -24.52 -1.72
N ALA A 18 -1.49 -23.90 -0.91
CA ALA A 18 -0.95 -24.52 0.29
C ALA A 18 -2.04 -24.81 1.33
N TYR A 19 -2.96 -23.87 1.51
CA TYR A 19 -4.11 -24.00 2.41
C TYR A 19 -5.02 -25.18 1.98
N LEU A 20 -5.45 -25.20 0.72
CA LEU A 20 -6.31 -26.28 0.20
C LEU A 20 -5.64 -27.65 0.27
N ALA A 21 -4.37 -27.75 -0.11
CA ALA A 21 -3.62 -29.00 -0.03
C ALA A 21 -3.60 -29.53 1.41
N ARG A 22 -3.45 -28.63 2.41
CA ARG A 22 -3.47 -29.01 3.84
C ARG A 22 -4.86 -29.41 4.32
N VAL A 23 -5.87 -28.60 4.05
CA VAL A 23 -7.25 -28.79 4.54
C VAL A 23 -7.88 -30.05 3.92
N LEU A 24 -7.68 -30.25 2.62
CA LEU A 24 -8.24 -31.39 1.86
C LEU A 24 -7.32 -32.62 1.83
N LYS A 25 -6.18 -32.57 2.54
CA LYS A 25 -5.17 -33.64 2.58
C LYS A 25 -4.68 -34.07 1.18
N LEU A 26 -4.55 -33.10 0.26
CA LEU A 26 -4.03 -33.31 -1.09
C LEU A 26 -2.53 -33.02 -1.16
N ARG A 27 -1.84 -33.61 -2.14
CA ARG A 27 -0.44 -33.21 -2.43
C ARG A 27 -0.43 -31.86 -3.13
N LYS A 28 0.48 -30.94 -2.77
CA LYS A 28 0.59 -29.63 -3.41
C LYS A 28 0.67 -29.67 -4.93
N ARG A 29 1.32 -30.70 -5.49
CA ARG A 29 1.45 -30.88 -6.94
C ARG A 29 0.14 -31.20 -7.64
N ASP A 30 -0.85 -31.72 -6.92
CA ASP A 30 -2.16 -32.09 -7.43
C ASP A 30 -3.18 -30.92 -7.34
N VAL A 31 -2.76 -29.77 -6.81
CA VAL A 31 -3.56 -28.56 -6.69
C VAL A 31 -2.91 -27.42 -7.47
N ARG A 32 -3.63 -26.82 -8.39
CA ARG A 32 -3.22 -25.61 -9.13
C ARG A 32 -4.24 -24.50 -8.88
N VAL A 33 -3.79 -23.35 -8.45
CA VAL A 33 -4.61 -22.14 -8.25
C VAL A 33 -4.24 -21.10 -9.28
N LEU A 34 -5.24 -20.59 -9.96
CA LEU A 34 -5.15 -19.54 -10.97
C LEU A 34 -5.95 -18.32 -10.52
N CYS A 35 -5.35 -17.14 -10.62
CA CYS A 35 -6.01 -15.85 -10.37
C CYS A 35 -5.55 -14.83 -11.42
N PRO A 36 -5.93 -15.01 -12.70
CA PRO A 36 -5.50 -14.13 -13.78
C PRO A 36 -6.01 -12.69 -13.58
N PHE A 37 -7.18 -12.55 -12.98
CA PHE A 37 -7.82 -11.27 -12.67
C PHE A 37 -8.46 -11.34 -11.28
N VAL A 38 -8.01 -10.48 -10.38
CA VAL A 38 -8.56 -10.39 -9.02
C VAL A 38 -9.64 -9.32 -8.93
N GLY A 39 -9.53 -8.25 -9.70
CA GLY A 39 -10.27 -7.01 -9.48
C GLY A 39 -9.70 -6.26 -8.28
N GLY A 40 -10.51 -5.54 -7.54
CA GLY A 40 -10.11 -4.99 -6.25
C GLY A 40 -10.14 -6.05 -5.14
N ALA A 41 -9.13 -6.09 -4.27
CA ALA A 41 -9.09 -7.02 -3.14
C ALA A 41 -8.92 -6.31 -1.79
N PHE A 42 -8.10 -5.25 -1.71
CA PHE A 42 -7.93 -4.34 -0.58
C PHE A 42 -7.59 -4.99 0.78
N GLY A 43 -7.14 -6.25 0.78
CA GLY A 43 -6.89 -7.07 1.97
C GLY A 43 -7.85 -8.26 2.09
N ALA A 44 -9.09 -8.16 1.65
CA ALA A 44 -10.08 -9.24 1.72
C ALA A 44 -9.69 -10.53 0.98
N GLY A 45 -8.71 -10.49 0.09
CA GLY A 45 -8.17 -11.64 -0.63
C GLY A 45 -6.88 -12.22 -0.04
N LEU A 46 -6.36 -11.69 1.08
CA LEU A 46 -5.13 -12.18 1.72
C LEU A 46 -5.32 -13.58 2.33
N ARG A 47 -6.49 -13.82 2.93
CA ARG A 47 -6.83 -15.07 3.58
C ARG A 47 -7.74 -15.92 2.68
N PRO A 48 -7.50 -17.25 2.58
CA PRO A 48 -8.40 -18.15 1.86
C PRO A 48 -9.79 -18.14 2.48
N GLY A 49 -10.81 -17.85 1.67
CA GLY A 49 -12.18 -17.80 2.16
C GLY A 49 -12.90 -19.16 2.14
N TYR A 50 -13.99 -19.29 2.89
CA TYR A 50 -14.77 -20.52 2.98
C TYR A 50 -15.35 -20.98 1.63
N GLN A 51 -15.71 -20.05 0.73
CA GLN A 51 -16.19 -20.36 -0.61
C GLN A 51 -15.17 -21.17 -1.44
N LEU A 52 -13.87 -20.92 -1.23
CA LEU A 52 -12.79 -21.65 -1.87
C LEU A 52 -12.80 -23.13 -1.46
N VAL A 53 -12.97 -23.39 -0.16
CA VAL A 53 -13.05 -24.77 0.38
C VAL A 53 -14.31 -25.45 -0.10
N LEU A 54 -15.47 -24.80 0.00
CA LEU A 54 -16.77 -25.34 -0.43
C LEU A 54 -16.78 -25.71 -1.91
N ALA A 55 -16.31 -24.84 -2.79
CA ALA A 55 -16.21 -25.11 -4.22
C ALA A 55 -15.29 -26.29 -4.50
N SER A 56 -14.14 -26.37 -3.83
CA SER A 56 -13.18 -27.45 -3.99
C SER A 56 -13.73 -28.80 -3.51
N MET A 57 -14.37 -28.85 -2.34
CA MET A 57 -15.02 -30.07 -1.82
C MET A 57 -16.14 -30.55 -2.73
N ALA A 58 -16.99 -29.64 -3.20
CA ALA A 58 -18.09 -29.96 -4.11
C ALA A 58 -17.57 -30.52 -5.45
N ALA A 59 -16.53 -29.87 -6.02
CA ALA A 59 -15.93 -30.35 -7.26
C ALA A 59 -15.34 -31.77 -7.13
N LEU A 60 -14.63 -32.03 -6.04
CA LEU A 60 -14.06 -33.37 -5.76
C LEU A 60 -15.14 -34.43 -5.55
N LYS A 61 -16.21 -34.11 -4.79
CA LYS A 61 -17.32 -35.02 -4.51
C LYS A 61 -18.13 -35.33 -5.76
N LEU A 62 -18.47 -34.30 -6.54
CA LEU A 62 -19.31 -34.41 -7.73
C LEU A 62 -18.53 -34.82 -8.99
N ARG A 63 -17.20 -34.78 -8.95
CA ARG A 63 -16.30 -35.03 -10.09
C ARG A 63 -16.64 -34.20 -11.34
N ARG A 64 -17.03 -32.93 -11.12
CA ARG A 64 -17.39 -31.98 -12.18
C ARG A 64 -17.01 -30.55 -11.78
N ALA A 65 -16.98 -29.63 -12.73
CA ALA A 65 -16.74 -28.21 -12.46
C ALA A 65 -17.85 -27.65 -11.59
N VAL A 66 -17.43 -26.89 -10.57
CA VAL A 66 -18.33 -26.20 -9.63
C VAL A 66 -17.92 -24.73 -9.51
N ARG A 67 -18.89 -23.84 -9.54
CA ARG A 67 -18.71 -22.41 -9.32
C ARG A 67 -19.50 -21.99 -8.08
N VAL A 68 -18.83 -21.27 -7.17
CA VAL A 68 -19.46 -20.64 -5.99
C VAL A 68 -19.25 -19.15 -6.07
N VAL A 69 -20.32 -18.40 -5.97
CA VAL A 69 -20.32 -16.93 -5.93
C VAL A 69 -21.08 -16.50 -4.68
N LEU A 70 -20.45 -15.69 -3.84
CA LEU A 70 -21.11 -15.13 -2.65
C LEU A 70 -22.03 -13.98 -3.05
N THR A 71 -23.19 -13.88 -2.42
CA THR A 71 -24.03 -12.68 -2.48
C THR A 71 -23.37 -11.53 -1.71
N ARG A 72 -23.79 -10.29 -1.95
CA ARG A 72 -23.31 -9.14 -1.20
C ARG A 72 -23.50 -9.34 0.31
N GLN A 73 -24.67 -9.79 0.74
CA GLN A 73 -24.96 -10.09 2.15
C GLN A 73 -23.98 -11.11 2.75
N GLN A 74 -23.69 -12.20 2.03
CA GLN A 74 -22.73 -13.20 2.50
C GLN A 74 -21.31 -12.65 2.62
N MET A 75 -20.93 -11.67 1.80
CA MET A 75 -19.61 -11.04 1.88
C MET A 75 -19.40 -10.27 3.19
N PHE A 76 -20.45 -9.73 3.82
CA PHE A 76 -20.36 -9.07 5.12
C PHE A 76 -20.09 -10.03 6.28
N SER A 77 -20.20 -11.35 6.06
CA SER A 77 -19.78 -12.38 7.00
C SER A 77 -18.32 -12.84 6.81
N PHE A 78 -17.58 -12.22 5.90
CA PHE A 78 -16.25 -12.70 5.48
C PHE A 78 -15.08 -11.93 6.11
N GLY A 79 -15.32 -11.01 6.97
CA GLY A 79 -14.34 -10.15 7.61
C GLY A 79 -14.68 -8.68 7.42
N HIS A 80 -14.12 -7.88 8.27
CA HIS A 80 -14.34 -6.44 8.33
C HIS A 80 -13.12 -5.78 8.98
N ARG A 81 -12.99 -4.46 8.86
CA ARG A 81 -12.03 -3.70 9.65
C ARG A 81 -12.49 -3.71 11.11
N PRO A 82 -11.63 -4.08 12.09
CA PRO A 82 -12.06 -4.15 13.49
C PRO A 82 -12.50 -2.77 14.00
N GLU A 83 -13.57 -2.77 14.78
CA GLU A 83 -13.97 -1.61 15.57
C GLU A 83 -12.94 -1.34 16.65
N THR A 84 -12.67 -0.05 16.94
CA THR A 84 -11.65 0.34 17.91
C THR A 84 -12.12 1.47 18.79
N LEU A 85 -11.80 1.35 20.07
CA LEU A 85 -11.88 2.44 21.04
C LEU A 85 -10.46 2.89 21.37
N GLN A 86 -10.17 4.17 21.18
CA GLN A 86 -8.83 4.70 21.35
C GLN A 86 -8.82 5.89 22.30
N THR A 87 -7.84 5.92 23.19
CA THR A 87 -7.61 7.02 24.14
C THR A 87 -6.21 7.56 23.92
N LEU A 88 -6.12 8.86 23.63
CA LEU A 88 -4.84 9.58 23.52
C LEU A 88 -4.74 10.63 24.61
N LYS A 89 -3.52 10.74 25.19
CA LYS A 89 -3.13 11.83 26.08
C LYS A 89 -1.81 12.39 25.59
N LEU A 90 -1.83 13.66 25.20
CA LEU A 90 -0.66 14.39 24.75
C LEU A 90 -0.32 15.49 25.76
N ALA A 91 0.96 15.62 26.08
CA ALA A 91 1.46 16.77 26.84
C ALA A 91 2.63 17.41 26.10
N CYS A 92 2.67 18.74 26.09
CA CYS A 92 3.75 19.52 25.52
C CYS A 92 4.15 20.67 26.47
N ASP A 93 5.29 21.31 26.19
CA ASP A 93 5.64 22.57 26.81
C ASP A 93 4.91 23.74 26.13
N THR A 94 5.11 24.96 26.68
CA THR A 94 4.51 26.20 26.16
C THR A 94 4.92 26.53 24.73
N GLU A 95 6.00 25.93 24.24
CA GLU A 95 6.43 26.08 22.86
C GLU A 95 5.88 24.99 21.93
N GLY A 96 5.05 24.07 22.45
CA GLY A 96 4.45 22.98 21.70
C GLY A 96 5.39 21.79 21.44
N ARG A 97 6.51 21.65 22.19
CA ARG A 97 7.35 20.45 22.12
C ARG A 97 6.74 19.36 22.98
N LEU A 98 6.44 18.22 22.38
CA LEU A 98 5.88 17.06 23.07
C LEU A 98 6.77 16.61 24.23
N ARG A 99 6.17 16.40 25.38
CA ARG A 99 6.78 15.87 26.61
C ARG A 99 6.35 14.46 26.90
N SER A 100 5.12 14.09 26.54
CA SER A 100 4.65 12.73 26.64
C SER A 100 3.53 12.44 25.64
N VAL A 101 3.45 11.18 25.22
CA VAL A 101 2.37 10.63 24.39
C VAL A 101 1.94 9.32 25.01
N VAL A 102 0.65 9.20 25.32
CA VAL A 102 -0.01 7.95 25.69
C VAL A 102 -1.03 7.64 24.64
N HIS A 103 -0.97 6.43 24.06
CA HIS A 103 -1.97 5.93 23.13
C HIS A 103 -2.41 4.52 23.57
N GLU A 104 -3.64 4.41 23.98
CA GLU A 104 -4.26 3.16 24.39
C GLU A 104 -5.39 2.81 23.43
N ALA A 105 -5.46 1.56 22.99
CA ALA A 105 -6.50 1.06 22.10
C ALA A 105 -7.13 -0.21 22.64
N VAL A 106 -8.43 -0.37 22.40
CA VAL A 106 -9.16 -1.63 22.53
C VAL A 106 -9.71 -1.95 21.14
N SER A 107 -9.47 -3.16 20.64
CA SER A 107 -10.04 -3.65 19.39
C SER A 107 -10.77 -4.97 19.59
N GLU A 108 -11.66 -5.28 18.66
CA GLU A 108 -12.37 -6.55 18.67
C GLU A 108 -11.62 -7.66 17.93
N THR A 109 -11.89 -8.90 18.33
CA THR A 109 -11.62 -10.12 17.57
C THR A 109 -12.78 -11.12 17.77
N SER A 110 -12.73 -12.27 17.07
CA SER A 110 -13.70 -13.33 17.30
C SER A 110 -13.20 -14.33 18.34
N ARG A 111 -14.12 -15.12 18.92
CA ARG A 111 -13.76 -16.28 19.77
C ARG A 111 -13.13 -17.43 18.99
N LYS A 112 -12.98 -17.32 17.68
CA LYS A 112 -12.48 -18.41 16.81
C LYS A 112 -11.06 -18.19 16.35
N GLU A 113 -10.58 -16.96 16.36
CA GLU A 113 -9.29 -16.60 15.79
C GLU A 113 -8.76 -15.32 16.44
N ASP A 114 -7.51 -15.35 16.88
CA ASP A 114 -6.79 -14.19 17.42
C ASP A 114 -6.33 -13.28 16.26
N TYR A 115 -7.17 -12.36 15.85
CA TYR A 115 -6.81 -11.34 14.89
C TYR A 115 -6.49 -10.03 15.58
N VAL A 116 -5.31 -9.47 15.31
CA VAL A 116 -4.84 -8.20 15.91
C VAL A 116 -4.23 -7.31 14.86
N GLU A 117 -4.68 -6.07 14.77
CA GLU A 117 -4.03 -5.02 13.95
C GLU A 117 -3.08 -4.17 14.80
N ASN A 118 -2.01 -3.67 14.20
CA ASN A 118 -1.06 -2.76 14.85
C ASN A 118 -1.62 -1.33 14.90
N ILE A 119 -2.53 -1.02 15.82
CA ILE A 119 -3.20 0.28 15.90
C ILE A 119 -2.27 1.35 16.49
N VAL A 120 -1.75 1.11 17.69
CA VAL A 120 -0.99 2.10 18.47
C VAL A 120 0.48 2.23 18.06
N SER A 121 1.04 1.22 17.38
CA SER A 121 2.46 1.16 17.04
C SER A 121 2.89 2.31 16.11
N TRP A 122 1.98 2.79 15.26
CA TRP A 122 2.24 3.90 14.33
C TRP A 122 2.53 5.21 15.04
N THR A 123 1.94 5.43 16.22
CA THR A 123 2.21 6.58 17.08
C THR A 123 3.68 6.65 17.50
N GLY A 124 4.30 5.50 17.73
CA GLY A 124 5.72 5.39 18.10
C GLY A 124 6.71 5.69 16.97
N LEU A 125 6.23 5.97 15.75
CA LEU A 125 7.08 6.17 14.57
C LEU A 125 7.08 7.63 14.05
N LEU A 126 6.15 8.47 14.49
CA LEU A 126 5.90 9.76 13.83
C LEU A 126 6.60 10.93 14.50
N TYR A 127 6.35 11.19 15.79
CA TYR A 127 6.74 12.41 16.46
C TYR A 127 7.75 12.20 17.57
N LYS A 128 8.70 13.13 17.70
CA LYS A 128 9.67 13.11 18.77
C LYS A 128 8.97 13.34 20.12
N THR A 129 9.13 12.41 21.03
CA THR A 129 8.67 12.52 22.41
C THR A 129 9.64 11.82 23.35
N PRO A 130 9.97 12.39 24.53
CA PRO A 130 10.82 11.72 25.51
C PRO A 130 10.10 10.61 26.28
N ASN A 131 8.76 10.68 26.36
CA ASN A 131 7.96 9.69 27.08
C ASN A 131 6.86 9.16 26.16
N LEU A 132 6.87 7.85 25.93
CA LEU A 132 5.92 7.17 25.07
C LEU A 132 5.34 5.96 25.78
N ARG A 133 4.01 5.90 25.89
CA ARG A 133 3.31 4.70 26.35
C ARG A 133 2.30 4.26 25.30
N LEU A 134 2.44 3.02 24.84
CA LEU A 134 1.54 2.39 23.89
C LEU A 134 0.94 1.15 24.56
N ALA A 135 -0.38 1.01 24.54
CA ALA A 135 -1.08 -0.15 25.09
C ALA A 135 -2.21 -0.57 24.15
N HIS A 136 -2.34 -1.87 23.92
CA HIS A 136 -3.39 -2.43 23.07
C HIS A 136 -4.03 -3.63 23.78
N ARG A 137 -5.35 -3.65 23.85
CA ARG A 137 -6.15 -4.75 24.33
C ARG A 137 -7.03 -5.28 23.20
N VAL A 138 -7.31 -6.57 23.23
CA VAL A 138 -8.20 -7.22 22.28
C VAL A 138 -9.36 -7.84 23.06
N VAL A 139 -10.58 -7.70 22.57
CA VAL A 139 -11.80 -8.23 23.16
C VAL A 139 -12.42 -9.25 22.20
N GLU A 140 -12.67 -10.45 22.70
CA GLU A 140 -13.34 -11.50 21.93
C GLU A 140 -14.84 -11.26 21.90
N LEU A 141 -15.41 -11.21 20.70
CA LEU A 141 -16.84 -11.04 20.48
C LEU A 141 -17.43 -12.23 19.69
N ASP A 142 -18.74 -12.45 19.84
CA ASP A 142 -19.48 -13.42 19.03
C ASP A 142 -19.82 -12.83 17.65
N ARG A 143 -18.77 -12.45 16.90
CA ARG A 143 -18.83 -11.90 15.55
C ARG A 143 -17.89 -12.67 14.62
N PHE A 144 -18.00 -12.40 13.31
CA PHE A 144 -17.00 -12.86 12.34
C PHE A 144 -15.65 -12.24 12.65
N THR A 145 -14.58 -13.03 12.45
CA THR A 145 -13.21 -12.53 12.63
C THR A 145 -12.96 -11.33 11.73
N PRO A 146 -12.43 -10.22 12.26
CA PRO A 146 -11.95 -9.13 11.42
C PRO A 146 -10.85 -9.62 10.45
N THR A 147 -10.57 -8.86 9.40
CA THR A 147 -9.51 -9.20 8.46
C THR A 147 -8.75 -7.96 8.01
N ASP A 148 -7.58 -8.20 7.43
CA ASP A 148 -6.75 -7.14 6.90
C ASP A 148 -7.55 -6.31 5.87
N MET A 149 -7.69 -5.02 6.12
CA MET A 149 -8.22 -4.04 5.19
C MET A 149 -7.16 -2.96 4.96
N ARG A 150 -7.06 -2.40 3.77
CA ARG A 150 -6.04 -1.44 3.34
C ARG A 150 -5.49 -0.58 4.48
N ALA A 151 -4.18 -0.64 4.74
CA ALA A 151 -3.48 -0.06 5.88
C ALA A 151 -4.02 -0.52 7.26
N PRO A 152 -3.94 -1.86 7.57
CA PRO A 152 -4.43 -2.40 8.83
C PRO A 152 -3.84 -1.69 10.04
N GLY A 153 -4.68 -1.23 10.95
CA GLY A 153 -4.30 -0.48 12.14
C GLY A 153 -3.81 0.94 11.90
N ALA A 154 -3.15 1.22 10.78
CA ALA A 154 -2.67 2.57 10.48
C ALA A 154 -3.81 3.53 10.15
N ALA A 155 -4.82 3.09 9.40
CA ALA A 155 -5.95 3.95 9.06
C ALA A 155 -6.67 4.45 10.32
N GLN A 156 -6.92 3.58 11.31
CA GLN A 156 -7.59 3.93 12.55
C GLN A 156 -6.64 4.63 13.54
N GLY A 157 -5.43 4.09 13.75
CA GLY A 157 -4.49 4.59 14.75
C GLY A 157 -3.94 5.98 14.42
N VAL A 158 -3.68 6.23 13.15
CA VAL A 158 -3.23 7.57 12.70
C VAL A 158 -4.39 8.57 12.69
N TYR A 159 -5.63 8.13 12.44
CA TYR A 159 -6.79 9.02 12.63
C TYR A 159 -6.83 9.60 14.04
N ALA A 160 -6.75 8.75 15.05
CA ALA A 160 -6.79 9.19 16.44
C ALA A 160 -5.58 10.08 16.81
N LEU A 161 -4.36 9.69 16.41
CA LEU A 161 -3.16 10.47 16.67
C LEU A 161 -3.21 11.85 16.01
N GLU A 162 -3.58 11.91 14.74
CA GLU A 162 -3.54 13.17 13.98
C GLU A 162 -4.67 14.13 14.35
N SER A 163 -5.81 13.59 14.83
CA SER A 163 -6.87 14.40 15.46
C SER A 163 -6.38 15.00 16.78
N ALA A 164 -5.75 14.20 17.65
CA ALA A 164 -5.20 14.68 18.91
C ALA A 164 -4.05 15.69 18.72
N MET A 165 -3.23 15.54 17.68
CA MET A 165 -2.19 16.51 17.32
C MET A 165 -2.77 17.84 16.84
N ASP A 166 -3.91 17.83 16.17
CA ASP A 166 -4.61 19.03 15.74
C ASP A 166 -5.26 19.75 16.93
N GLU A 167 -5.87 19.02 17.85
CA GLU A 167 -6.40 19.54 19.11
C GLU A 167 -5.29 20.19 19.97
N LEU A 168 -4.14 19.52 20.04
CA LEU A 168 -2.99 20.06 20.76
C LEU A 168 -2.49 21.37 20.12
N ALA A 169 -2.46 21.44 18.77
CA ALA A 169 -2.08 22.66 18.06
C ALA A 169 -3.00 23.83 18.42
N GLN A 170 -4.30 23.59 18.42
CA GLN A 170 -5.30 24.58 18.82
C GLN A 170 -5.11 25.00 20.29
N ALA A 171 -4.90 24.04 21.20
CA ALA A 171 -4.76 24.32 22.64
C ALA A 171 -3.55 25.17 22.97
N VAL A 172 -2.47 25.10 22.17
CA VAL A 172 -1.24 25.90 22.38
C VAL A 172 -1.12 27.09 21.43
N GLY A 173 -2.17 27.36 20.62
CA GLY A 173 -2.19 28.48 19.68
C GLY A 173 -1.16 28.38 18.55
N LEU A 174 -0.83 27.16 18.10
CA LEU A 174 0.09 26.92 17.01
C LEU A 174 -0.65 26.47 15.74
N ASP A 175 -0.09 26.85 14.60
CA ASP A 175 -0.51 26.26 13.33
C ASP A 175 -0.29 24.73 13.34
N PRO A 176 -1.26 23.92 12.87
CA PRO A 176 -1.15 22.45 12.87
C PRO A 176 0.10 21.90 12.17
N LEU A 177 0.54 22.52 11.07
CA LEU A 177 1.76 22.16 10.38
C LEU A 177 3.01 22.55 11.19
N ALA A 178 3.00 23.72 11.79
CA ALA A 178 4.10 24.19 12.64
C ALA A 178 4.32 23.28 13.85
N LEU A 179 3.24 22.81 14.51
CA LEU A 179 3.34 21.84 15.60
C LEU A 179 4.00 20.53 15.15
N ARG A 180 3.62 20.00 13.98
CA ARG A 180 4.19 18.76 13.42
C ARG A 180 5.66 18.92 13.07
N LEU A 181 6.04 20.03 12.45
CA LEU A 181 7.44 20.35 12.15
C LEU A 181 8.30 20.52 13.41
N ARG A 182 7.74 21.08 14.47
CA ARG A 182 8.42 21.25 15.78
C ARG A 182 8.74 19.91 16.44
N ASN A 183 7.87 18.94 16.25
CA ASN A 183 8.00 17.59 16.80
C ASN A 183 8.51 16.55 15.79
N TYR A 184 9.03 17.03 14.66
CA TYR A 184 9.63 16.16 13.65
C TYR A 184 10.86 15.44 14.21
N THR A 185 11.10 14.21 13.73
CA THR A 185 12.26 13.41 14.11
C THR A 185 12.88 12.73 12.90
N GLU A 186 14.21 12.62 12.88
CA GLU A 186 14.98 11.83 11.90
C GLU A 186 15.19 10.38 12.37
N THR A 187 14.81 10.08 13.61
CA THR A 187 14.95 8.76 14.20
C THR A 187 13.60 8.26 14.68
N GLU A 188 13.42 6.95 14.68
CA GLU A 188 12.28 6.29 15.30
C GLU A 188 12.29 6.53 16.81
N PRO A 189 11.27 7.17 17.39
CA PRO A 189 11.26 7.52 18.82
C PRO A 189 11.42 6.32 19.74
N GLY A 190 10.80 5.18 19.41
CA GLY A 190 10.81 3.98 20.25
C GLY A 190 12.15 3.27 20.30
N SER A 191 12.87 3.16 19.16
CA SER A 191 14.13 2.42 19.06
C SER A 191 15.37 3.30 18.95
N GLY A 192 15.23 4.59 18.67
CA GLY A 192 16.33 5.52 18.39
C GLY A 192 17.03 5.29 17.03
N LYS A 193 16.57 4.34 16.21
CA LYS A 193 17.17 4.06 14.91
C LYS A 193 16.89 5.18 13.92
N PRO A 194 17.87 5.60 13.10
CA PRO A 194 17.60 6.52 12.01
C PRO A 194 16.67 5.89 10.98
N PHE A 195 15.82 6.69 10.33
CA PHE A 195 15.08 6.23 9.17
C PHE A 195 16.02 5.97 8.00
N SER A 196 15.75 4.92 7.21
CA SER A 196 16.52 4.60 6.00
C SER A 196 16.42 5.71 4.95
N SER A 197 15.27 6.33 4.84
CA SER A 197 14.99 7.61 4.19
C SER A 197 13.71 8.21 4.78
N LYS A 198 13.60 9.54 4.81
CA LYS A 198 12.42 10.24 5.33
C LYS A 198 12.29 11.64 4.72
N ALA A 199 11.69 11.75 3.55
CA ALA A 199 11.43 13.05 2.90
C ALA A 199 10.09 13.69 3.35
N LEU A 200 9.67 13.46 4.62
CA LEU A 200 8.41 13.99 5.14
C LEU A 200 8.39 15.52 5.24
N ARG A 201 9.53 16.17 5.54
CA ARG A 201 9.61 17.64 5.51
C ARG A 201 9.29 18.21 4.14
N GLU A 202 9.75 17.54 3.10
CA GLU A 202 9.47 17.90 1.72
C GLU A 202 8.00 17.65 1.37
N CYS A 203 7.40 16.55 1.89
CA CYS A 203 5.96 16.32 1.76
C CYS A 203 5.16 17.47 2.38
N TYR A 204 5.51 17.91 3.57
CA TYR A 204 4.88 19.08 4.20
C TYR A 204 5.05 20.36 3.38
N ALA A 205 6.27 20.65 2.94
CA ALA A 205 6.56 21.89 2.21
C ALA A 205 5.81 21.94 0.86
N ARG A 206 5.93 20.89 0.03
CA ARG A 206 5.29 20.84 -1.28
C ARG A 206 3.77 20.72 -1.19
N GLY A 207 3.27 19.90 -0.25
CA GLY A 207 1.85 19.77 0.00
C GLY A 207 1.21 21.08 0.44
N ALA A 208 1.81 21.75 1.45
CA ALA A 208 1.34 23.05 1.95
C ALA A 208 1.40 24.15 0.88
N GLN A 209 2.48 24.22 0.11
CA GLN A 209 2.63 25.17 -0.99
C GLN A 209 1.53 24.98 -2.04
N ARG A 210 1.33 23.73 -2.49
CA ARG A 210 0.35 23.42 -3.53
C ARG A 210 -1.09 23.61 -3.06
N PHE A 211 -1.36 23.28 -1.81
CA PHE A 211 -2.67 23.49 -1.19
C PHE A 211 -2.94 24.99 -0.93
N GLY A 212 -1.91 25.79 -0.76
CA GLY A 212 -2.00 27.21 -0.38
C GLY A 212 -2.22 27.41 1.10
N TRP A 213 -1.66 26.52 1.95
CA TRP A 213 -1.85 26.47 3.40
C TRP A 213 -1.59 27.79 4.13
N SER A 214 -0.67 28.63 3.63
CA SER A 214 -0.37 29.95 4.20
C SER A 214 -1.54 30.93 4.22
N ARG A 215 -2.61 30.65 3.48
CA ARG A 215 -3.85 31.45 3.46
C ARG A 215 -4.90 30.96 4.46
N ARG A 216 -4.58 29.90 5.21
CA ARG A 216 -5.49 29.38 6.24
C ARG A 216 -5.60 30.39 7.37
N GLU A 217 -6.81 30.82 7.68
CA GLU A 217 -7.09 31.60 8.88
C GLU A 217 -7.10 30.67 10.09
N PRO A 218 -6.40 30.99 11.19
CA PRO A 218 -6.21 30.03 12.28
C PRO A 218 -7.48 29.71 13.07
N GLU A 219 -8.39 30.69 13.20
CA GLU A 219 -9.58 30.55 14.04
C GLU A 219 -10.64 29.67 13.38
N PRO A 220 -11.22 28.70 14.11
CA PRO A 220 -12.37 27.95 13.62
C PRO A 220 -13.53 28.88 13.23
N ARG A 221 -14.26 28.52 12.17
CA ARG A 221 -15.40 29.26 11.62
C ARG A 221 -15.07 30.62 10.97
N SER A 222 -13.78 30.96 10.85
CA SER A 222 -13.37 32.24 10.24
C SER A 222 -13.53 32.28 8.73
N MET A 223 -13.36 31.13 8.05
CA MET A 223 -13.44 31.04 6.59
C MET A 223 -14.87 30.68 6.14
N ARG A 224 -15.49 31.55 5.33
CA ARG A 224 -16.90 31.42 4.92
C ARG A 224 -17.12 31.89 3.48
N ASP A 225 -18.13 31.30 2.84
CA ASP A 225 -18.72 31.73 1.58
C ASP A 225 -20.25 31.75 1.75
N GLY A 226 -20.77 32.92 2.14
CA GLY A 226 -22.17 33.07 2.56
C GLY A 226 -22.48 32.21 3.79
N ARG A 227 -23.42 31.26 3.66
CA ARG A 227 -23.81 30.29 4.72
C ARG A 227 -22.91 29.06 4.77
N THR A 228 -22.06 28.87 3.78
CA THR A 228 -21.15 27.72 3.73
C THR A 228 -19.90 28.02 4.54
N LEU A 229 -19.62 27.19 5.52
CA LEU A 229 -18.38 27.22 6.27
C LEU A 229 -17.28 26.49 5.47
N ILE A 230 -16.10 27.07 5.42
CA ILE A 230 -14.93 26.48 4.75
C ILE A 230 -13.92 26.04 5.81
N GLY A 231 -13.48 24.79 5.75
CA GLY A 231 -12.51 24.24 6.66
C GLY A 231 -11.30 23.68 5.96
N TRP A 232 -10.11 23.96 6.51
CA TRP A 232 -8.84 23.43 6.04
C TRP A 232 -8.17 22.61 7.14
N GLY A 233 -7.93 21.34 6.87
CA GLY A 233 -7.29 20.41 7.79
C GLY A 233 -6.11 19.71 7.14
N MET A 234 -5.21 19.20 7.96
CA MET A 234 -4.08 18.41 7.49
C MET A 234 -3.80 17.24 8.44
N ALA A 235 -3.11 16.23 7.90
CA ALA A 235 -2.61 15.10 8.68
C ALA A 235 -1.35 14.51 8.06
N THR A 236 -0.57 13.81 8.88
CA THR A 236 0.57 13.01 8.45
C THR A 236 0.12 11.57 8.18
N GLY A 237 0.60 10.97 7.10
CA GLY A 237 0.45 9.54 6.87
C GLY A 237 1.78 8.80 7.05
N ILE A 238 1.69 7.56 7.50
CA ILE A 238 2.83 6.65 7.62
C ILE A 238 2.42 5.23 7.27
N TRP A 239 3.28 4.51 6.57
CA TRP A 239 3.13 3.08 6.31
C TRP A 239 4.50 2.39 6.29
N GLU A 240 4.54 1.09 6.55
CA GLU A 240 5.81 0.36 6.54
C GLU A 240 6.45 0.29 5.15
N ALA A 241 7.78 0.24 5.10
CA ALA A 241 8.55 0.00 3.90
C ALA A 241 9.33 -1.32 4.06
N THR A 242 8.78 -2.39 3.49
CA THR A 242 9.24 -3.76 3.67
C THR A 242 9.62 -4.40 2.35
N GLN A 243 10.67 -5.21 2.36
CA GLN A 243 10.98 -6.21 1.35
C GLN A 243 10.94 -7.59 2.03
N ILE A 244 10.26 -8.54 1.40
CA ILE A 244 10.31 -9.95 1.79
C ILE A 244 10.88 -10.79 0.66
N HIS A 245 11.02 -12.11 0.87
CA HIS A 245 11.56 -12.99 -0.16
C HIS A 245 10.61 -13.11 -1.37
N GLY A 246 11.19 -13.26 -2.55
CA GLY A 246 10.46 -13.49 -3.80
C GLY A 246 11.36 -14.06 -4.87
N ALA A 247 10.78 -14.81 -5.80
CA ALA A 247 11.50 -15.42 -6.91
C ALA A 247 10.90 -15.02 -8.26
N ALA A 248 11.76 -14.96 -9.27
CA ALA A 248 11.35 -14.74 -10.66
C ALA A 248 12.19 -15.60 -11.61
N ARG A 249 11.58 -15.92 -12.73
CA ARG A 249 12.23 -16.55 -13.89
C ARG A 249 12.09 -15.61 -15.07
N ALA A 250 13.17 -15.43 -15.84
CA ALA A 250 13.18 -14.66 -17.07
C ALA A 250 13.81 -15.50 -18.19
N VAL A 251 13.26 -15.45 -19.40
CA VAL A 251 13.77 -16.14 -20.59
C VAL A 251 13.82 -15.14 -21.75
N LEU A 252 15.02 -14.80 -22.18
CA LEU A 252 15.24 -14.01 -23.38
C LEU A 252 15.39 -14.95 -24.56
N ARG A 253 14.57 -14.76 -25.61
CA ARG A 253 14.67 -15.49 -26.88
C ARG A 253 15.50 -14.74 -27.91
N VAL A 254 16.03 -15.47 -28.87
CA VAL A 254 16.87 -14.89 -29.94
C VAL A 254 16.15 -13.87 -30.81
N ASP A 255 14.80 -13.92 -30.88
CA ASP A 255 13.97 -12.94 -31.57
C ASP A 255 13.80 -11.61 -30.80
N GLY A 256 14.40 -11.53 -29.59
CA GLY A 256 14.36 -10.37 -28.72
C GLY A 256 13.13 -10.32 -27.81
N THR A 257 12.29 -11.34 -27.78
CA THR A 257 11.19 -11.44 -26.81
C THR A 257 11.70 -11.89 -25.45
N LEU A 258 11.13 -11.34 -24.37
CA LEU A 258 11.47 -11.63 -22.98
C LEU A 258 10.23 -12.09 -22.23
N GLU A 259 10.21 -13.36 -21.84
CA GLU A 259 9.19 -13.92 -20.97
C GLU A 259 9.67 -13.84 -19.52
N VAL A 260 8.87 -13.26 -18.64
CA VAL A 260 9.16 -13.16 -17.20
C VAL A 260 7.98 -13.70 -16.41
N GLY A 261 8.22 -14.37 -15.29
CA GLY A 261 7.12 -14.91 -14.49
C GLY A 261 7.43 -14.98 -13.00
N SER A 262 6.38 -14.79 -12.19
CA SER A 262 6.34 -15.00 -10.74
C SER A 262 4.91 -15.27 -10.30
N ALA A 263 4.70 -16.06 -9.24
CA ALA A 263 3.36 -16.43 -8.76
C ALA A 263 2.64 -15.29 -8.00
N THR A 264 3.08 -14.05 -8.19
CA THR A 264 2.40 -12.86 -7.66
C THR A 264 1.04 -12.67 -8.33
N THR A 265 0.22 -11.77 -7.81
CA THR A 265 -1.10 -11.45 -8.36
C THR A 265 -1.17 -9.98 -8.79
N ASP A 266 -2.24 -9.57 -9.42
CA ASP A 266 -2.57 -8.16 -9.67
C ASP A 266 -3.95 -7.85 -9.10
N ILE A 267 -4.00 -7.00 -8.09
CA ILE A 267 -5.22 -6.60 -7.38
C ILE A 267 -5.71 -5.21 -7.81
N GLY A 268 -5.40 -4.81 -9.04
CA GLY A 268 -5.67 -3.48 -9.57
C GLY A 268 -4.51 -2.48 -9.40
N THR A 269 -3.35 -2.96 -8.93
CA THR A 269 -2.15 -2.14 -8.71
C THR A 269 -1.27 -1.97 -9.95
N GLY A 270 -1.58 -2.69 -11.05
CA GLY A 270 -0.78 -2.70 -12.26
C GLY A 270 0.52 -3.49 -12.12
N THR A 271 0.50 -4.57 -11.32
CA THR A 271 1.67 -5.41 -11.05
C THR A 271 2.33 -5.91 -12.33
N GLY A 272 1.54 -6.45 -13.28
CA GLY A 272 2.05 -6.93 -14.56
C GLY A 272 2.81 -5.85 -15.33
N THR A 273 2.23 -4.66 -15.43
CA THR A 273 2.85 -3.50 -16.10
C THR A 273 4.16 -3.09 -15.44
N VAL A 274 4.17 -2.95 -14.10
CA VAL A 274 5.36 -2.51 -13.36
C VAL A 274 6.50 -3.53 -13.48
N MET A 275 6.21 -4.83 -13.40
CA MET A 275 7.22 -5.89 -13.53
C MET A 275 7.78 -5.93 -14.95
N SER A 276 6.93 -5.76 -15.97
CA SER A 276 7.37 -5.66 -17.38
C SER A 276 8.28 -4.44 -17.58
N GLN A 277 7.96 -3.29 -16.98
CA GLN A 277 8.81 -2.08 -17.05
C GLN A 277 10.18 -2.30 -16.40
N ILE A 278 10.23 -2.97 -15.24
CA ILE A 278 11.50 -3.29 -14.56
C ILE A 278 12.35 -4.22 -15.44
N ALA A 279 11.74 -5.24 -16.03
CA ALA A 279 12.44 -6.18 -16.91
C ALA A 279 12.94 -5.50 -18.18
N ALA A 280 12.07 -4.74 -18.84
CA ALA A 280 12.39 -3.97 -20.05
C ALA A 280 13.56 -3.00 -19.79
N ALA A 281 13.49 -2.20 -18.73
CA ALA A 281 14.53 -1.26 -18.34
C ALA A 281 15.86 -1.95 -18.00
N THR A 282 15.83 -3.14 -17.41
CA THR A 282 17.04 -3.87 -17.02
C THR A 282 17.83 -4.41 -18.22
N LEU A 283 17.12 -4.85 -19.27
CA LEU A 283 17.74 -5.39 -20.50
C LEU A 283 17.67 -4.45 -21.70
N GLY A 284 17.20 -3.22 -21.50
CA GLY A 284 17.08 -2.23 -22.56
C GLY A 284 16.20 -2.68 -23.72
N LEU A 285 15.11 -3.38 -23.42
CA LEU A 285 14.16 -3.88 -24.41
C LEU A 285 12.95 -2.96 -24.53
N PRO A 286 12.34 -2.86 -25.73
CA PRO A 286 11.01 -2.25 -25.85
C PRO A 286 9.98 -2.98 -24.99
N LEU A 287 9.10 -2.24 -24.30
CA LEU A 287 8.09 -2.83 -23.41
C LEU A 287 7.19 -3.85 -24.15
N ALA A 288 6.87 -3.60 -25.42
CA ALA A 288 6.08 -4.51 -26.27
C ALA A 288 6.74 -5.89 -26.52
N LYS A 289 8.03 -6.05 -26.21
CA LYS A 289 8.78 -7.30 -26.31
C LYS A 289 8.82 -8.09 -24.99
N VAL A 290 8.22 -7.55 -23.93
CA VAL A 290 8.24 -8.16 -22.59
C VAL A 290 6.84 -8.66 -22.22
N ASP A 291 6.72 -9.94 -21.93
CA ASP A 291 5.52 -10.58 -21.38
C ASP A 291 5.75 -10.99 -19.93
N PHE A 292 4.84 -10.61 -19.04
CA PHE A 292 4.91 -10.96 -17.61
C PHE A 292 3.75 -11.84 -17.19
N SER A 293 4.06 -13.10 -16.89
CA SER A 293 3.10 -14.08 -16.39
C SER A 293 2.96 -14.00 -14.87
N LEU A 294 1.73 -13.93 -14.39
CA LEU A 294 1.37 -13.87 -12.97
C LEU A 294 0.11 -14.68 -12.66
N GLY A 295 -0.26 -14.77 -11.39
CA GLY A 295 -1.53 -15.36 -10.95
C GLY A 295 -1.63 -16.88 -11.09
N ASP A 296 -0.54 -17.58 -11.33
CA ASP A 296 -0.49 -19.04 -11.40
C ASP A 296 0.42 -19.60 -10.29
N SER A 297 -0.12 -20.46 -9.47
CA SER A 297 0.60 -21.09 -8.36
C SER A 297 1.76 -22.01 -8.79
N SER A 298 1.89 -22.32 -10.08
CA SER A 298 3.00 -23.11 -10.63
C SER A 298 4.24 -22.25 -10.96
N LEU A 299 4.10 -20.94 -11.05
CA LEU A 299 5.19 -19.99 -11.30
C LEU A 299 6.16 -19.91 -10.10
N PRO A 300 7.35 -19.28 -10.28
CA PRO A 300 8.29 -19.07 -9.20
C PRO A 300 7.67 -18.40 -7.98
N MET A 301 8.18 -18.74 -6.80
CA MET A 301 7.63 -18.35 -5.50
C MET A 301 7.43 -16.85 -5.37
N ALA A 302 6.22 -16.48 -4.96
CA ALA A 302 5.89 -15.12 -4.57
C ALA A 302 5.16 -15.10 -3.22
N PRO A 303 5.36 -14.05 -2.41
CA PRO A 303 4.55 -13.82 -1.23
C PRO A 303 3.12 -13.40 -1.62
N VAL A 304 2.23 -13.37 -0.65
CA VAL A 304 0.93 -12.69 -0.82
C VAL A 304 1.14 -11.24 -1.24
N GLN A 305 0.21 -10.70 -2.00
CA GLN A 305 0.21 -9.29 -2.37
C GLN A 305 -0.52 -8.48 -1.28
N GLY A 306 0.23 -7.92 -0.35
CA GLY A 306 -0.25 -7.11 0.79
C GLY A 306 0.91 -6.32 1.37
N GLY A 307 0.65 -5.45 2.38
CA GLY A 307 1.69 -4.65 3.04
C GLY A 307 2.49 -3.73 2.10
N SER A 308 2.02 -3.53 0.88
CA SER A 308 2.64 -2.70 -0.17
C SER A 308 4.07 -3.10 -0.57
N PHE A 309 4.48 -4.35 -0.33
CA PHE A 309 5.86 -4.82 -0.56
C PHE A 309 6.10 -5.54 -1.89
N THR A 310 5.10 -5.65 -2.78
CA THR A 310 5.20 -6.45 -4.01
C THR A 310 6.30 -5.95 -4.94
N VAL A 311 6.39 -4.65 -5.21
CA VAL A 311 7.43 -4.10 -6.10
C VAL A 311 8.81 -4.23 -5.47
N ALA A 312 8.94 -4.00 -4.16
CA ALA A 312 10.20 -4.17 -3.44
C ALA A 312 10.69 -5.62 -3.49
N SER A 313 9.80 -6.61 -3.40
CA SER A 313 10.13 -8.04 -3.33
C SER A 313 10.25 -8.66 -4.73
N ILE A 314 9.16 -8.66 -5.50
CA ILE A 314 9.11 -9.31 -6.83
C ILE A 314 9.85 -8.48 -7.87
N GLY A 315 9.75 -7.14 -7.83
CA GLY A 315 10.52 -6.27 -8.73
C GLY A 315 12.02 -6.48 -8.59
N THR A 316 12.52 -6.62 -7.34
CA THR A 316 13.93 -6.97 -7.09
C THR A 316 14.28 -8.36 -7.65
N ALA A 317 13.38 -9.35 -7.53
CA ALA A 317 13.59 -10.67 -8.11
C ALA A 317 13.61 -10.62 -9.65
N VAL A 318 12.70 -9.88 -10.26
CA VAL A 318 12.65 -9.67 -11.72
C VAL A 318 13.94 -9.03 -12.20
N GLN A 319 14.36 -7.92 -11.57
CA GLN A 319 15.63 -7.26 -11.91
C GLN A 319 16.80 -8.23 -11.80
N ALA A 320 16.91 -8.98 -10.70
CA ALA A 320 18.00 -9.94 -10.49
C ALA A 320 18.00 -11.09 -11.51
N ALA A 321 16.84 -11.58 -11.94
CA ALA A 321 16.72 -12.58 -13.00
C ALA A 321 17.21 -12.03 -14.35
N CYS A 322 16.81 -10.80 -14.69
CA CYS A 322 17.27 -10.10 -15.90
C CYS A 322 18.78 -9.79 -15.86
N LEU A 323 19.33 -9.38 -14.72
CA LEU A 323 20.78 -9.18 -14.56
C LEU A 323 21.59 -10.47 -14.75
N LYS A 324 21.03 -11.64 -14.40
CA LYS A 324 21.67 -12.93 -14.74
C LYS A 324 21.70 -13.20 -16.24
N ILE A 325 20.65 -12.80 -16.97
CA ILE A 325 20.66 -12.85 -18.44
C ILE A 325 21.72 -11.90 -18.99
N ALA A 326 21.78 -10.67 -18.49
CA ALA A 326 22.79 -9.69 -18.86
C ALA A 326 24.21 -10.22 -18.65
N ALA A 327 24.48 -10.84 -17.48
CA ALA A 327 25.79 -11.45 -17.22
C ALA A 327 26.14 -12.56 -18.21
N LYS A 328 25.18 -13.42 -18.59
CA LYS A 328 25.39 -14.48 -19.59
C LYS A 328 25.67 -13.91 -20.98
N LEU A 329 24.95 -12.85 -21.39
CA LEU A 329 25.23 -12.13 -22.65
C LEU A 329 26.67 -11.57 -22.68
N LEU A 330 27.13 -11.00 -21.57
CA LEU A 330 28.50 -10.49 -21.48
C LEU A 330 29.55 -11.60 -21.50
N LEU A 331 29.25 -12.78 -20.94
CA LEU A 331 30.12 -13.95 -21.08
C LEU A 331 30.20 -14.41 -22.55
N MET A 332 29.07 -14.43 -23.28
CA MET A 332 29.05 -14.72 -24.71
C MET A 332 29.89 -13.70 -25.51
N ALA A 333 29.76 -12.40 -25.18
CA ALA A 333 30.56 -11.34 -25.83
C ALA A 333 32.06 -11.51 -25.60
N ARG A 334 32.47 -11.96 -24.40
CA ARG A 334 33.89 -12.24 -24.10
C ARG A 334 34.41 -13.47 -24.85
N ALA A 335 33.61 -14.53 -24.96
CA ALA A 335 33.98 -15.77 -25.60
C ALA A 335 34.17 -15.61 -27.12
N GLN A 336 33.50 -14.65 -27.74
CA GLN A 336 33.53 -14.41 -29.19
C GLN A 336 34.73 -13.58 -29.67
N GLY A 337 35.58 -13.03 -28.80
CA GLY A 337 36.84 -12.37 -29.08
C GLY A 337 36.83 -11.16 -30.04
N ASP A 338 36.02 -11.19 -31.07
CA ASP A 338 35.88 -10.20 -32.14
C ASP A 338 34.73 -9.19 -31.95
N THR A 339 34.10 -9.20 -30.77
CA THR A 339 33.01 -8.26 -30.49
C THR A 339 33.52 -6.83 -30.25
N PRO A 340 32.74 -5.80 -30.64
CA PRO A 340 33.12 -4.40 -30.40
C PRO A 340 33.34 -4.07 -28.90
N LEU A 341 32.78 -4.87 -28.01
CA LEU A 341 32.82 -4.64 -26.56
C LEU A 341 34.13 -5.06 -25.92
N ARG A 342 34.92 -5.95 -26.55
CA ARG A 342 36.10 -6.61 -26.00
C ARG A 342 35.73 -7.27 -24.66
N GLN A 343 36.45 -7.17 -23.57
CA GLN A 343 36.14 -7.82 -22.31
C GLN A 343 35.22 -6.97 -21.39
N PRO A 344 33.90 -6.85 -21.70
CA PRO A 344 33.01 -5.95 -20.97
C PRO A 344 32.69 -6.49 -19.58
N ARG A 345 32.58 -5.57 -18.58
CA ARG A 345 31.99 -5.84 -17.28
C ARG A 345 30.61 -5.19 -17.21
N LEU A 346 29.72 -5.69 -16.37
CA LEU A 346 28.36 -5.18 -16.26
C LEU A 346 28.29 -3.67 -15.96
N LYS A 347 29.20 -3.15 -15.16
CA LYS A 347 29.29 -1.71 -14.84
C LYS A 347 29.75 -0.83 -16.01
N ASP A 348 30.45 -1.40 -16.97
CA ASP A 348 31.07 -0.67 -18.11
C ASP A 348 30.09 -0.58 -19.31
N VAL A 349 28.98 -1.29 -19.26
CA VAL A 349 27.99 -1.36 -20.34
C VAL A 349 26.63 -0.83 -19.92
N GLU A 350 25.82 -0.53 -20.92
CA GLU A 350 24.38 -0.32 -20.75
C GLU A 350 23.62 -1.11 -21.82
N PHE A 351 22.39 -1.48 -21.46
CA PHE A 351 21.46 -2.15 -22.36
C PHE A 351 20.41 -1.13 -22.82
N VAL A 352 20.28 -0.95 -24.11
CA VAL A 352 19.41 0.09 -24.70
C VAL A 352 18.92 -0.36 -26.08
N ASN A 353 17.60 -0.30 -26.31
CA ASN A 353 16.96 -0.63 -27.60
C ASN A 353 17.41 -1.98 -28.21
N GLY A 354 17.56 -3.02 -27.36
CA GLY A 354 18.01 -4.33 -27.82
C GLY A 354 19.49 -4.44 -28.16
N LEU A 355 20.28 -3.44 -27.78
CA LEU A 355 21.73 -3.41 -27.90
C LEU A 355 22.39 -3.47 -26.54
N VAL A 356 23.59 -4.05 -26.47
CA VAL A 356 24.52 -3.80 -25.38
C VAL A 356 25.66 -2.93 -25.94
N ARG A 357 25.99 -1.84 -25.24
CA ARG A 357 27.00 -0.86 -25.68
C ARG A 357 27.88 -0.42 -24.50
N LEU A 358 29.10 0.01 -24.82
CA LEU A 358 29.98 0.57 -23.78
C LEU A 358 29.48 1.96 -23.37
N ARG A 359 29.47 2.25 -22.08
CA ARG A 359 29.11 3.58 -21.54
C ARG A 359 30.11 4.65 -21.96
N ALA A 360 31.42 4.30 -22.00
CA ALA A 360 32.49 5.21 -22.36
C ALA A 360 32.53 5.50 -23.85
N ASP A 361 32.02 4.60 -24.69
CA ASP A 361 32.01 4.74 -26.16
C ASP A 361 30.77 4.04 -26.74
N PRO A 362 29.62 4.74 -26.85
CA PRO A 362 28.37 4.16 -27.32
C PRO A 362 28.38 3.64 -28.76
N SER A 363 29.37 4.05 -29.58
CA SER A 363 29.54 3.53 -30.96
C SER A 363 29.92 2.03 -30.94
N ARG A 364 30.56 1.59 -29.88
CA ARG A 364 30.95 0.19 -29.65
C ARG A 364 29.79 -0.56 -29.06
N SER A 365 28.94 -1.07 -29.91
CA SER A 365 27.72 -1.79 -29.56
C SER A 365 27.55 -3.05 -30.38
N ILE A 366 26.73 -3.99 -29.85
CA ILE A 366 26.29 -5.20 -30.54
C ILE A 366 24.86 -5.52 -30.11
N SER A 367 24.04 -6.05 -31.03
CA SER A 367 22.69 -6.42 -30.72
C SER A 367 22.63 -7.71 -29.87
N LEU A 368 21.65 -7.79 -29.00
CA LEU A 368 21.40 -9.01 -28.19
C LEU A 368 21.14 -10.22 -29.08
N ARG A 369 20.41 -10.02 -30.18
CA ARG A 369 20.14 -11.04 -31.19
C ARG A 369 21.43 -11.57 -31.79
N GLU A 370 22.31 -10.69 -32.26
CA GLU A 370 23.58 -11.07 -32.90
C GLU A 370 24.48 -11.83 -31.94
N LEU A 371 24.60 -11.37 -30.66
CA LEU A 371 25.36 -12.07 -29.64
C LEU A 371 24.86 -13.50 -29.44
N MET A 372 23.54 -13.67 -29.39
CA MET A 372 22.91 -14.98 -29.19
C MET A 372 23.08 -15.88 -30.41
N GLN A 373 22.89 -15.33 -31.62
CA GLN A 373 23.08 -16.06 -32.88
C GLN A 373 24.50 -16.57 -33.04
N ARG A 374 25.50 -15.70 -32.83
CA ARG A 374 26.92 -16.07 -32.89
C ARG A 374 27.30 -17.14 -31.84
N ALA A 375 26.60 -17.14 -30.70
CA ALA A 375 26.79 -18.14 -29.65
C ALA A 375 25.96 -19.42 -29.86
N GLY A 376 25.17 -19.52 -30.92
CA GLY A 376 24.25 -20.64 -31.18
C GLY A 376 23.13 -20.81 -30.12
N ALA A 377 22.82 -19.73 -29.40
CA ALA A 377 21.86 -19.77 -28.30
C ALA A 377 20.45 -19.33 -28.75
N ALA A 378 19.49 -20.26 -28.79
CA ALA A 378 18.10 -19.96 -29.11
C ALA A 378 17.39 -19.17 -27.99
N GLN A 379 17.82 -19.38 -26.75
CA GLN A 379 17.29 -18.67 -25.56
C GLN A 379 18.32 -18.61 -24.44
N ILE A 380 18.13 -17.63 -23.54
CA ILE A 380 18.92 -17.48 -22.32
C ILE A 380 17.98 -17.35 -21.13
N GLU A 381 18.15 -18.21 -20.12
CA GLU A 381 17.35 -18.20 -18.90
C GLU A 381 18.09 -17.56 -17.73
N GLY A 382 17.39 -16.73 -16.95
CA GLY A 382 17.79 -16.22 -15.65
C GLY A 382 16.76 -16.61 -14.58
N LYS A 383 17.21 -17.15 -13.46
CA LYS A 383 16.37 -17.44 -12.28
C LYS A 383 16.92 -16.72 -11.08
N SER A 384 16.07 -16.16 -10.26
CA SER A 384 16.47 -15.47 -9.04
C SER A 384 15.60 -15.83 -7.85
N LEU A 385 16.21 -15.80 -6.68
CA LEU A 385 15.56 -15.69 -5.39
C LEU A 385 16.14 -14.42 -4.74
N ALA A 386 15.28 -13.40 -4.61
CA ALA A 386 15.64 -12.16 -3.92
C ALA A 386 15.28 -12.28 -2.45
N LEU A 387 16.24 -11.96 -1.60
CA LEU A 387 16.10 -11.93 -0.14
C LEU A 387 16.37 -10.51 0.37
N PRO A 388 15.67 -10.07 1.43
CA PRO A 388 15.98 -8.81 2.06
C PRO A 388 17.38 -8.84 2.71
N ASN A 389 18.10 -7.74 2.65
CA ASN A 389 19.37 -7.60 3.37
C ASN A 389 19.10 -7.26 4.84
N LEU A 390 18.77 -8.29 5.64
CA LEU A 390 18.42 -8.13 7.05
C LEU A 390 19.52 -7.47 7.88
N MET A 391 20.80 -7.72 7.56
CA MET A 391 21.95 -7.12 8.26
C MET A 391 21.99 -5.60 8.09
N LYS A 392 21.69 -5.12 6.87
CA LYS A 392 21.60 -3.68 6.58
C LYS A 392 20.33 -3.10 7.18
N GLN A 393 19.18 -3.75 6.96
CA GLN A 393 17.87 -3.26 7.36
C GLN A 393 17.67 -3.11 8.87
N ARG A 394 18.28 -3.98 9.69
CA ARG A 394 18.17 -3.92 11.16
C ARG A 394 18.70 -2.64 11.79
N LYS A 395 19.55 -1.89 11.08
CA LYS A 395 20.13 -0.64 11.54
C LYS A 395 19.20 0.56 11.40
N TYR A 396 18.10 0.41 10.69
CA TYR A 396 17.22 1.50 10.31
C TYR A 396 15.75 1.21 10.63
N ALA A 397 15.01 2.26 10.97
CA ALA A 397 13.57 2.31 10.83
C ALA A 397 13.24 2.52 9.33
N ARG A 398 12.15 1.94 8.85
CA ARG A 398 11.81 1.96 7.42
C ARG A 398 10.34 2.25 7.25
N ALA A 399 10.00 3.39 6.66
CA ALA A 399 8.63 3.79 6.44
C ALA A 399 8.48 4.63 5.17
N THR A 400 7.29 4.58 4.59
CA THR A 400 6.75 5.53 3.63
C THR A 400 6.02 6.61 4.40
N HIS A 401 6.09 7.86 3.96
CA HIS A 401 5.43 8.98 4.62
C HIS A 401 4.60 9.79 3.63
N SER A 402 3.55 10.44 4.14
CA SER A 402 2.76 11.41 3.38
C SER A 402 2.33 12.59 4.24
N ALA A 403 2.01 13.69 3.57
CA ALA A 403 1.29 14.82 4.13
C ALA A 403 0.00 15.02 3.33
N VAL A 404 -1.13 14.98 4.01
CA VAL A 404 -2.47 15.12 3.42
C VAL A 404 -3.06 16.44 3.88
N PHE A 405 -3.55 17.24 2.93
CA PHE A 405 -4.25 18.49 3.15
C PHE A 405 -5.66 18.36 2.55
N ALA A 406 -6.68 18.72 3.31
CA ALA A 406 -8.07 18.61 2.89
C ALA A 406 -8.81 19.95 3.08
N GLU A 407 -9.65 20.28 2.11
CA GLU A 407 -10.63 21.36 2.20
C GLU A 407 -12.02 20.74 2.23
N VAL A 408 -12.84 21.21 3.18
CA VAL A 408 -14.25 20.86 3.26
C VAL A 408 -15.10 22.12 3.18
N ARG A 409 -16.30 21.96 2.61
CA ARG A 409 -17.39 22.93 2.69
C ARG A 409 -18.53 22.31 3.50
N VAL A 410 -18.99 23.03 4.50
CA VAL A 410 -20.03 22.57 5.41
C VAL A 410 -21.23 23.50 5.33
N ASP A 411 -22.39 22.96 5.03
CA ASP A 411 -23.66 23.68 5.19
C ASP A 411 -23.96 23.79 6.68
N GLU A 412 -24.01 25.03 7.19
CA GLU A 412 -24.12 25.30 8.63
C GLU A 412 -25.49 24.86 9.20
N ASP A 413 -26.54 24.88 8.39
CA ASP A 413 -27.90 24.54 8.84
C ASP A 413 -28.19 23.05 8.76
N LEU A 414 -27.65 22.37 7.75
CA LEU A 414 -27.92 20.97 7.47
C LEU A 414 -26.84 20.02 7.99
N GLY A 415 -25.65 20.53 8.35
CA GLY A 415 -24.51 19.70 8.74
C GLY A 415 -23.90 18.89 7.59
N LEU A 416 -24.29 19.18 6.34
CA LEU A 416 -23.77 18.48 5.17
C LEU A 416 -22.33 18.88 4.90
N VAL A 417 -21.46 17.88 4.75
CA VAL A 417 -20.03 18.06 4.48
C VAL A 417 -19.69 17.62 3.07
N HIS A 418 -19.05 18.51 2.31
CA HIS A 418 -18.45 18.19 1.02
C HIS A 418 -16.93 18.35 1.08
N VAL A 419 -16.20 17.31 0.69
CA VAL A 419 -14.74 17.40 0.50
C VAL A 419 -14.49 17.96 -0.90
N THR A 420 -14.04 19.20 -0.97
CA THR A 420 -13.90 19.91 -2.25
C THR A 420 -12.52 19.71 -2.86
N ARG A 421 -11.49 19.51 -2.02
CA ARG A 421 -10.13 19.34 -2.50
C ARG A 421 -9.27 18.56 -1.50
N VAL A 422 -8.43 17.67 -2.03
CA VAL A 422 -7.39 16.97 -1.27
C VAL A 422 -6.06 17.07 -2.02
N VAL A 423 -5.00 17.47 -1.32
CA VAL A 423 -3.62 17.39 -1.81
C VAL A 423 -2.86 16.38 -0.96
N SER A 424 -2.35 15.33 -1.59
CA SER A 424 -1.56 14.28 -0.94
C SER A 424 -0.12 14.30 -1.47
N ALA A 425 0.83 14.74 -0.66
CA ALA A 425 2.26 14.69 -0.96
C ALA A 425 2.88 13.44 -0.34
N VAL A 426 3.54 12.60 -1.14
CA VAL A 426 3.96 11.25 -0.77
C VAL A 426 5.44 11.02 -1.04
N ALA A 427 6.17 10.54 -0.03
CA ALA A 427 7.56 10.10 -0.10
C ALA A 427 7.60 8.56 -0.03
N ALA A 428 7.62 7.91 -1.20
CA ALA A 428 7.53 6.45 -1.33
C ALA A 428 8.72 5.83 -2.06
N GLY A 429 9.90 6.43 -1.94
CA GLY A 429 11.08 6.02 -2.68
C GLY A 429 10.90 6.24 -4.18
N ARG A 430 11.65 5.49 -4.99
CA ARG A 430 11.56 5.57 -6.45
C ARG A 430 10.17 5.11 -6.94
N ILE A 431 9.50 5.94 -7.70
CA ILE A 431 8.24 5.60 -8.37
C ILE A 431 8.56 4.96 -9.73
N VAL A 432 8.19 3.70 -9.93
CA VAL A 432 8.44 2.97 -11.18
C VAL A 432 7.43 3.34 -12.27
N ASN A 433 6.17 3.41 -11.90
CA ASN A 433 5.09 3.83 -12.81
C ASN A 433 4.24 4.92 -12.14
N PRO A 434 4.40 6.19 -12.54
CA PRO A 434 3.65 7.30 -11.94
C PRO A 434 2.14 7.15 -12.08
N ARG A 435 1.62 6.67 -13.21
CA ARG A 435 0.16 6.55 -13.44
C ARG A 435 -0.49 5.58 -12.47
N THR A 436 0.05 4.35 -12.36
CA THR A 436 -0.51 3.36 -11.43
C THR A 436 -0.30 3.77 -9.98
N ALA A 437 0.82 4.42 -9.65
CA ALA A 437 1.08 4.94 -8.31
C ALA A 437 0.09 6.05 -7.93
N THR A 438 -0.16 7.02 -8.82
CA THR A 438 -1.16 8.08 -8.62
C THR A 438 -2.53 7.49 -8.38
N SER A 439 -2.98 6.57 -9.24
CA SER A 439 -4.28 5.88 -9.07
C SER A 439 -4.40 5.15 -7.72
N GLN A 440 -3.29 4.60 -7.19
CA GLN A 440 -3.31 3.99 -5.85
C GLN A 440 -3.50 5.04 -4.74
N ILE A 441 -2.88 6.20 -4.84
CA ILE A 441 -3.06 7.27 -3.85
C ILE A 441 -4.48 7.84 -3.95
N GLU A 442 -4.96 8.17 -5.16
CA GLU A 442 -6.32 8.67 -5.38
C GLU A 442 -7.38 7.72 -4.82
N GLY A 443 -7.31 6.42 -5.15
CA GLY A 443 -8.20 5.40 -4.59
C GLY A 443 -8.09 5.26 -3.06
N GLY A 444 -6.93 5.56 -2.47
CA GLY A 444 -6.74 5.66 -1.02
C GLY A 444 -7.44 6.87 -0.42
N VAL A 445 -7.35 8.02 -1.09
CA VAL A 445 -8.04 9.26 -0.68
C VAL A 445 -9.55 9.09 -0.73
N VAL A 446 -10.09 8.54 -1.82
CA VAL A 446 -11.54 8.26 -1.94
C VAL A 446 -12.03 7.37 -0.80
N TRP A 447 -11.27 6.30 -0.50
CA TRP A 447 -11.64 5.43 0.63
C TRP A 447 -11.50 6.13 1.98
N GLY A 448 -10.51 6.98 2.17
CA GLY A 448 -10.35 7.77 3.39
C GLY A 448 -11.48 8.79 3.60
N ILE A 449 -12.03 9.37 2.52
CA ILE A 449 -13.24 10.20 2.55
C ILE A 449 -14.45 9.34 2.94
N GLY A 450 -14.63 8.16 2.33
CA GLY A 450 -15.67 7.20 2.70
C GLY A 450 -15.61 6.82 4.18
N MET A 451 -14.41 6.49 4.68
CA MET A 451 -14.19 6.21 6.10
C MET A 451 -14.54 7.40 7.01
N ALA A 452 -14.26 8.63 6.56
CA ALA A 452 -14.53 9.82 7.35
C ALA A 452 -16.02 10.16 7.44
N LEU A 453 -16.78 10.00 6.34
CA LEU A 453 -18.11 10.61 6.20
C LEU A 453 -19.26 9.65 5.94
N HIS A 454 -19.01 8.45 5.37
CA HIS A 454 -20.09 7.65 4.77
C HIS A 454 -20.16 6.21 5.27
N GLU A 455 -19.02 5.51 5.36
CA GLU A 455 -19.00 4.07 5.58
C GLU A 455 -19.26 3.70 7.04
N GLU A 456 -20.46 3.25 7.35
CA GLU A 456 -20.85 2.78 8.67
C GLU A 456 -21.40 1.35 8.60
N GLY A 457 -20.87 0.46 9.41
CA GLY A 457 -21.39 -0.89 9.57
C GLY A 457 -22.36 -0.96 10.75
N LEU A 458 -23.66 -0.93 10.51
CA LEU A 458 -24.70 -1.04 11.56
C LEU A 458 -24.83 -2.47 12.06
N VAL A 459 -24.33 -2.73 13.25
CA VAL A 459 -24.30 -4.08 13.86
C VAL A 459 -25.50 -4.29 14.77
N ASP A 460 -26.27 -5.35 14.53
CA ASP A 460 -27.19 -5.89 15.53
C ASP A 460 -26.40 -6.68 16.57
N HIS A 461 -26.25 -6.12 17.75
CA HIS A 461 -25.47 -6.72 18.85
C HIS A 461 -26.07 -8.03 19.40
N ARG A 462 -27.36 -8.30 19.19
CA ARG A 462 -28.00 -9.57 19.56
C ARG A 462 -27.67 -10.70 18.60
N LEU A 463 -27.51 -10.36 17.31
CA LEU A 463 -27.26 -11.32 16.25
C LEU A 463 -25.80 -11.37 15.81
N GLY A 464 -24.98 -10.40 16.21
CA GLY A 464 -23.58 -10.28 15.85
C GLY A 464 -23.33 -10.08 14.35
N ARG A 465 -24.26 -9.45 13.63
CA ARG A 465 -24.18 -9.27 12.17
C ARG A 465 -24.44 -7.83 11.75
N VAL A 466 -23.86 -7.46 10.59
CA VAL A 466 -24.12 -6.17 9.96
C VAL A 466 -25.50 -6.19 9.30
N MET A 467 -26.31 -5.18 9.58
CA MET A 467 -27.70 -5.08 9.09
C MET A 467 -27.79 -4.40 7.74
N ASN A 468 -27.03 -3.33 7.53
CA ASN A 468 -26.98 -2.57 6.28
C ASN A 468 -26.01 -3.21 5.26
N HIS A 469 -26.25 -4.47 4.92
CA HIS A 469 -25.36 -5.30 4.10
C HIS A 469 -25.65 -5.23 2.59
N ASN A 470 -26.07 -4.09 2.10
CA ASN A 470 -26.35 -3.84 0.68
C ASN A 470 -25.86 -2.44 0.27
N LEU A 471 -25.79 -2.16 -1.03
CA LEU A 471 -25.28 -0.88 -1.54
C LEU A 471 -26.26 0.30 -1.38
N ALA A 472 -27.51 0.03 -1.04
CA ALA A 472 -28.50 1.09 -0.78
C ALA A 472 -28.38 1.67 0.64
N GLU A 473 -27.88 0.87 1.57
CA GLU A 473 -27.81 1.23 2.99
C GLU A 473 -26.36 1.38 3.50
N TYR A 474 -25.40 0.63 2.94
CA TYR A 474 -23.99 0.83 3.21
C TYR A 474 -23.43 1.82 2.17
N HIS A 475 -23.30 3.06 2.56
CA HIS A 475 -22.93 4.14 1.65
C HIS A 475 -21.43 4.15 1.38
N LEU A 476 -21.06 4.16 0.11
CA LEU A 476 -19.70 4.36 -0.36
C LEU A 476 -19.59 5.75 -0.99
N ALA A 477 -18.45 6.41 -0.81
CA ALA A 477 -18.20 7.67 -1.50
C ALA A 477 -18.30 7.48 -3.02
N ALA A 478 -19.23 8.21 -3.64
CA ALA A 478 -19.42 8.25 -5.08
C ALA A 478 -18.64 9.40 -5.72
N ASN A 479 -18.61 9.47 -7.05
CA ASN A 479 -17.89 10.53 -7.74
C ASN A 479 -18.37 11.95 -7.37
N ALA A 480 -19.65 12.09 -7.00
CA ALA A 480 -20.23 13.37 -6.57
C ALA A 480 -19.77 13.81 -5.17
N ASP A 481 -19.32 12.87 -4.34
CA ASP A 481 -18.88 13.13 -2.96
C ASP A 481 -17.40 13.48 -2.88
N VAL A 482 -16.67 13.33 -3.99
CA VAL A 482 -15.22 13.50 -4.06
C VAL A 482 -14.90 14.67 -4.98
N GLY A 483 -14.26 15.69 -4.41
CA GLY A 483 -13.77 16.84 -5.16
C GLY A 483 -12.44 16.56 -5.87
N GLU A 484 -11.66 17.61 -6.07
CA GLU A 484 -10.33 17.51 -6.71
C GLU A 484 -9.34 16.76 -5.82
N ILE A 485 -8.66 15.77 -6.39
CA ILE A 485 -7.55 15.06 -5.74
C ILE A 485 -6.27 15.33 -6.52
N GLU A 486 -5.28 15.86 -5.84
CA GLU A 486 -3.95 16.06 -6.40
C GLU A 486 -2.90 15.26 -5.64
N VAL A 487 -2.08 14.52 -6.38
CA VAL A 487 -1.01 13.68 -5.84
C VAL A 487 0.35 14.24 -6.24
N ILE A 488 1.22 14.42 -5.26
CA ILE A 488 2.60 14.88 -5.45
C ILE A 488 3.54 13.80 -4.95
N PHE A 489 4.34 13.21 -5.83
CA PHE A 489 5.45 12.39 -5.40
C PHE A 489 6.69 13.23 -5.13
N VAL A 490 7.25 13.06 -3.96
CA VAL A 490 8.51 13.69 -3.55
C VAL A 490 9.67 12.81 -3.99
N ASP A 491 10.73 13.41 -4.52
CA ASP A 491 11.92 12.66 -4.91
C ASP A 491 12.58 12.01 -3.70
N GLU A 492 12.59 10.70 -3.73
CA GLU A 492 13.19 9.87 -2.69
C GLU A 492 13.70 8.56 -3.30
N ARG A 493 14.73 7.99 -2.71
CA ARG A 493 15.24 6.67 -3.08
C ARG A 493 15.75 5.95 -1.84
N ASP A 494 15.33 4.70 -1.62
CA ASP A 494 15.69 3.94 -0.44
C ASP A 494 16.37 2.61 -0.76
N GLU A 495 17.69 2.64 -0.97
CA GLU A 495 18.49 1.45 -1.25
C GLU A 495 18.81 0.59 0.00
N VAL A 496 18.30 0.99 1.17
CA VAL A 496 18.33 0.15 2.37
C VAL A 496 17.21 -0.88 2.31
N VAL A 497 16.02 -0.48 1.88
CA VAL A 497 14.87 -1.38 1.74
C VAL A 497 15.12 -2.40 0.63
N ASN A 498 15.52 -1.95 -0.57
CA ASN A 498 15.80 -2.82 -1.71
C ASN A 498 16.65 -2.12 -2.79
N PRO A 499 17.29 -2.89 -3.70
CA PRO A 499 18.15 -2.32 -4.74
C PRO A 499 17.45 -1.42 -5.76
N LEU A 500 16.14 -1.54 -5.92
CA LEU A 500 15.35 -0.67 -6.82
C LEU A 500 15.16 0.74 -6.24
N GLY A 501 15.34 0.90 -4.91
CA GLY A 501 15.10 2.15 -4.20
C GLY A 501 13.62 2.50 -4.02
N VAL A 502 12.71 1.52 -4.15
CA VAL A 502 11.26 1.71 -4.03
C VAL A 502 10.79 1.49 -2.58
N LYS A 503 9.65 2.09 -2.24
CA LYS A 503 8.89 1.82 -1.01
C LYS A 503 7.42 1.50 -1.35
N GLY A 504 6.61 1.22 -0.34
CA GLY A 504 5.21 0.89 -0.51
C GLY A 504 4.35 2.10 -0.86
N VAL A 505 3.45 1.96 -1.84
CA VAL A 505 2.49 3.00 -2.28
C VAL A 505 1.05 2.57 -2.02
N GLY A 506 0.76 1.27 -2.09
CA GLY A 506 -0.61 0.75 -2.14
C GLY A 506 -1.48 1.12 -0.94
N GLU A 507 -0.92 1.29 0.25
CA GLU A 507 -1.67 1.49 1.49
C GLU A 507 -1.55 2.91 2.05
N ILE A 508 -0.43 3.60 1.82
CA ILE A 508 -0.19 4.95 2.37
C ILE A 508 -1.28 5.96 1.95
N GLY A 509 -1.92 5.76 0.79
CA GLY A 509 -2.91 6.69 0.25
C GLY A 509 -4.17 6.88 1.11
N ILE A 510 -4.54 5.92 1.98
CA ILE A 510 -5.67 6.09 2.90
C ILE A 510 -5.24 6.71 4.24
N VAL A 511 -3.96 6.54 4.63
CA VAL A 511 -3.49 6.93 5.96
C VAL A 511 -3.40 8.45 6.08
N GLY A 512 -4.06 8.99 7.10
CA GLY A 512 -4.14 10.43 7.35
C GLY A 512 -5.32 11.12 6.70
N VAL A 513 -5.98 10.54 5.69
CA VAL A 513 -7.08 11.22 4.97
C VAL A 513 -8.26 11.50 5.88
N ALA A 514 -8.76 10.49 6.61
CA ALA A 514 -9.90 10.70 7.50
C ALA A 514 -9.59 11.75 8.60
N ALA A 515 -8.34 11.77 9.10
CA ALA A 515 -7.91 12.78 10.06
C ALA A 515 -7.85 14.19 9.45
N ALA A 516 -7.31 14.32 8.22
CA ALA A 516 -7.29 15.61 7.53
C ALA A 516 -8.70 16.16 7.30
N VAL A 517 -9.65 15.29 6.91
CA VAL A 517 -11.08 15.65 6.76
C VAL A 517 -11.68 16.03 8.11
N GLY A 518 -11.49 15.23 9.16
CA GLY A 518 -12.01 15.55 10.51
C GLY A 518 -11.43 16.86 11.07
N ASN A 519 -10.16 17.13 10.84
CA ASN A 519 -9.49 18.38 11.21
C ASN A 519 -10.03 19.57 10.39
N ALA A 520 -10.35 19.37 9.12
CA ALA A 520 -10.99 20.38 8.29
C ALA A 520 -12.42 20.68 8.77
N ILE A 521 -13.19 19.67 9.16
CA ILE A 521 -14.54 19.85 9.73
C ILE A 521 -14.46 20.63 11.03
N PHE A 522 -13.51 20.30 11.92
CA PHE A 522 -13.30 21.07 13.13
C PHE A 522 -12.99 22.55 12.81
N HIS A 523 -12.10 22.80 11.86
CA HIS A 523 -11.77 24.16 11.45
C HIS A 523 -12.97 24.91 10.87
N ALA A 524 -13.84 24.23 10.09
CA ALA A 524 -15.06 24.82 9.56
C ALA A 524 -16.08 25.12 10.66
N THR A 525 -16.30 24.21 11.59
CA THR A 525 -17.46 24.24 12.50
C THR A 525 -17.16 24.63 13.94
N GLY A 526 -15.89 24.50 14.37
CA GLY A 526 -15.48 24.59 15.76
C GLY A 526 -15.84 23.35 16.59
N ARG A 527 -16.42 22.31 15.98
CA ARG A 527 -16.84 21.09 16.66
C ARG A 527 -15.88 19.95 16.36
N ARG A 528 -15.38 19.32 17.41
CA ARG A 528 -14.53 18.12 17.30
C ARG A 528 -15.37 16.85 17.42
N VAL A 529 -15.39 16.05 16.36
CA VAL A 529 -16.05 14.75 16.34
C VAL A 529 -14.99 13.65 16.45
N HIS A 530 -15.09 12.80 17.46
CA HIS A 530 -14.10 11.75 17.73
C HIS A 530 -14.51 10.38 17.17
N SER A 531 -15.79 10.21 16.78
CA SER A 531 -16.32 8.95 16.25
C SER A 531 -16.52 9.02 14.73
N LEU A 532 -16.17 7.93 14.05
CA LEU A 532 -16.40 7.78 12.60
C LEU A 532 -17.60 6.87 12.31
N PRO A 533 -18.31 7.11 11.20
CA PRO A 533 -18.20 8.27 10.33
C PRO A 533 -18.68 9.56 11.00
N ILE A 534 -18.22 10.72 10.49
CA ILE A 534 -18.66 12.05 10.92
C ILE A 534 -19.96 12.37 10.20
N THR A 535 -21.08 11.99 10.78
CA THR A 535 -22.43 12.16 10.24
C THR A 535 -22.95 13.58 10.50
N LEU A 536 -24.00 13.97 9.78
CA LEU A 536 -24.57 15.33 9.85
C LEU A 536 -25.07 15.70 11.26
N ASP A 537 -25.68 14.76 11.99
CA ASP A 537 -26.10 14.93 13.38
C ASP A 537 -24.93 15.27 14.30
N LYS A 538 -23.80 14.58 14.15
CA LYS A 538 -22.54 14.87 14.90
C LYS A 538 -21.97 16.25 14.53
N VAL A 539 -22.04 16.64 13.26
CA VAL A 539 -21.62 17.97 12.81
C VAL A 539 -22.51 19.06 13.42
N LEU A 540 -23.81 18.80 13.52
CA LEU A 540 -24.76 19.71 14.17
C LEU A 540 -24.73 19.65 15.71
N GLY A 541 -24.12 18.62 16.30
CA GLY A 541 -24.09 18.38 17.75
C GLY A 541 -25.45 17.96 18.30
N LEU A 542 -26.11 17.05 17.57
CA LEU A 542 -27.40 16.47 17.92
C LEU A 542 -27.26 15.02 18.43
N ASP A 543 -26.05 14.51 18.57
CA ASP A 543 -25.68 13.15 19.04
C ASP A 543 -25.71 12.99 20.58
#